data_8ea809ac4f460e4a216fc0bb66b99e1a
#
_entry.id   8ea809ac4f460e4a216fc0bb66b99e1a
#
_cell.length_a   1.000
_cell.length_b   1.000
_cell.length_c   1.000
_cell.angle_alpha   90.00
_cell.angle_beta   90.00
_cell.angle_gamma   90.00
#
_symmetry.space_group_name_H-M   'P 1'
#
loop_
_entity.id
_entity.type
_entity.pdbx_description
1 polymer ?
#
loop_
_entity_poly.entity_id
_entity_poly.type
_entity_poly.pdbx_seq_one_letter_code
_entity_poly.pdbx_strand_id
1 'polypeptide(L)'
;DVMQTTPSRLEILLRSGEFREHVKQLSAIMIGGEAMPKALVKKLEAYTDVLIYNMYGPTEATIWSSVKKIKDSQNITIGKPLLNTAFYILDKEGKRIEDAGQAGELCISGKSVAKGYLNLPEQTKEKFLIDPFEGECRMYRTGDLARYLENGEIELIGRMDDQVKINGYRIELEEIEFHLEKLSEIKECKVVARDSGSGVKYLAGYYVANQVINERYIMEYLHTKLPEYMVPLVYVKLEKFPLSLSGKMNVSLLPDPFGVTNEEKEGQTAELKEIKAALMEIWQEILDNENLTEKTNFFAAGGNSLTIGMMLSRINAVYPSSVDYADVFSHPSISMLASLILDSKQIQQSFVVSTVALQGEYLADGEILQNNTVLKAEIEEDKATVFKAELEKDGYQKEEGLLAAFLLLMYQIAENSVVGLTLVWKTAERMEAFRINLEEMEEFSELIDSARIILESKEKKIYHQENCEFIREEKEISVLFSYNGKLKDCVKEQMDWVCDITSYDEKIKIIFEYNPEKISGRKMISLFRAYLNLLDTIIE
;
A
#
# COMPACT_ATOMS: atom_id res chain seq x y z
N ASP A 1 36.04 2.14 12.20
CA ASP A 1 34.96 1.39 11.54
C ASP A 1 34.63 1.99 10.19
N VAL A 2 34.06 1.18 9.29
CA VAL A 2 33.65 1.57 7.94
C VAL A 2 32.19 1.23 7.76
N MET A 3 31.43 2.13 7.15
CA MET A 3 30.02 1.92 6.82
C MET A 3 29.85 1.92 5.30
N GLN A 4 29.03 0.99 4.78
CA GLN A 4 28.55 1.03 3.40
C GLN A 4 27.05 1.25 3.37
N THR A 5 26.57 2.15 2.50
CA THR A 5 25.17 2.52 2.40
C THR A 5 24.84 3.14 1.04
N THR A 6 23.55 3.37 0.78
CA THR A 6 23.09 4.17 -0.38
C THR A 6 22.89 5.63 0.02
N PRO A 7 22.94 6.59 -0.93
CA PRO A 7 22.65 8.00 -0.66
C PRO A 7 21.32 8.21 0.08
N SER A 8 20.23 7.67 -0.44
CA SER A 8 18.89 7.83 0.14
C SER A 8 18.82 7.30 1.57
N ARG A 9 19.40 6.14 1.85
CA ARG A 9 19.43 5.55 3.19
C ARG A 9 20.27 6.38 4.16
N LEU A 10 21.39 6.92 3.69
CA LEU A 10 22.24 7.78 4.52
C LEU A 10 21.52 9.08 4.89
N GLU A 11 20.82 9.70 3.96
CA GLU A 11 20.02 10.90 4.24
C GLU A 11 18.98 10.68 5.33
N ILE A 12 18.31 9.52 5.32
CA ILE A 12 17.36 9.14 6.37
C ILE A 12 18.07 8.98 7.72
N LEU A 13 19.18 8.25 7.75
CA LEU A 13 19.93 8.03 8.99
C LEU A 13 20.48 9.33 9.58
N LEU A 14 20.90 10.27 8.74
CA LEU A 14 21.40 11.58 9.15
C LEU A 14 20.34 12.51 9.76
N ARG A 15 19.05 12.15 9.71
CA ARG A 15 17.98 12.86 10.44
C ARG A 15 18.07 12.61 11.94
N SER A 16 18.57 11.44 12.37
CA SER A 16 18.80 11.14 13.78
C SER A 16 20.03 11.89 14.31
N GLY A 17 19.87 12.66 15.39
CA GLY A 17 20.97 13.32 16.09
C GLY A 17 21.99 12.33 16.64
N GLU A 18 21.54 11.20 17.16
CA GLU A 18 22.39 10.11 17.66
C GLU A 18 23.26 9.53 16.55
N PHE A 19 22.67 9.25 15.38
CA PHE A 19 23.44 8.75 14.24
C PHE A 19 24.46 9.75 13.73
N ARG A 20 24.15 11.06 13.75
CA ARG A 20 25.12 12.12 13.39
C ARG A 20 26.36 12.11 14.28
N GLU A 21 26.22 11.82 15.57
CA GLU A 21 27.38 11.68 16.46
C GLU A 21 28.17 10.39 16.18
N HIS A 22 27.49 9.28 15.83
CA HIS A 22 28.17 8.05 15.46
C HIS A 22 28.95 8.16 14.15
N VAL A 23 28.43 8.89 13.16
CA VAL A 23 29.14 9.13 11.88
C VAL A 23 30.51 9.76 12.10
N LYS A 24 30.68 10.64 13.07
CA LYS A 24 31.97 11.28 13.41
C LYS A 24 33.03 10.28 13.87
N GLN A 25 32.62 9.10 14.33
CA GLN A 25 33.52 8.04 14.81
C GLN A 25 33.93 7.06 13.71
N LEU A 26 33.30 7.14 12.53
CA LEU A 26 33.64 6.28 11.40
C LEU A 26 34.97 6.71 10.76
N SER A 27 35.75 5.73 10.30
CA SER A 27 36.96 5.98 9.49
C SER A 27 36.61 6.31 8.04
N ALA A 28 35.56 5.68 7.51
CA ALA A 28 35.12 5.91 6.14
C ALA A 28 33.62 5.56 5.95
N ILE A 29 33.00 6.22 4.97
CA ILE A 29 31.68 5.87 4.44
C ILE A 29 31.82 5.56 2.96
N MET A 30 31.37 4.37 2.56
CA MET A 30 31.26 3.92 1.18
C MET A 30 29.81 4.09 0.72
N ILE A 31 29.59 4.96 -0.25
CA ILE A 31 28.25 5.34 -0.72
C ILE A 31 28.12 4.92 -2.18
N GLY A 32 27.08 4.13 -2.51
CA GLY A 32 26.87 3.67 -3.87
C GLY A 32 25.49 3.07 -4.09
N GLY A 33 25.25 2.56 -5.30
CA GLY A 33 23.95 2.03 -5.71
C GLY A 33 23.01 3.06 -6.33
N GLU A 34 23.23 4.35 -6.06
CA GLU A 34 22.50 5.48 -6.62
C GLU A 34 23.49 6.59 -7.03
N ALA A 35 23.00 7.59 -7.79
CA ALA A 35 23.79 8.78 -8.06
C ALA A 35 24.02 9.56 -6.75
N MET A 36 25.27 9.93 -6.49
CA MET A 36 25.66 10.67 -5.28
C MET A 36 25.18 12.13 -5.35
N PRO A 37 24.25 12.59 -4.49
CA PRO A 37 23.79 13.98 -4.50
C PRO A 37 24.86 14.93 -3.96
N LYS A 38 25.07 16.05 -4.65
CA LYS A 38 26.00 17.10 -4.18
C LYS A 38 25.58 17.67 -2.80
N ALA A 39 24.28 17.76 -2.56
CA ALA A 39 23.73 18.24 -1.29
C ALA A 39 24.12 17.34 -0.11
N LEU A 40 24.07 16.00 -0.31
CA LEU A 40 24.47 15.03 0.70
C LEU A 40 25.95 15.14 1.07
N VAL A 41 26.81 15.29 0.06
CA VAL A 41 28.25 15.49 0.29
C VAL A 41 28.50 16.76 1.08
N LYS A 42 27.88 17.88 0.70
CA LYS A 42 27.98 19.16 1.43
C LYS A 42 27.48 19.03 2.88
N LYS A 43 26.40 18.30 3.08
CA LYS A 43 25.86 18.04 4.41
C LYS A 43 26.84 17.25 5.27
N LEU A 44 27.52 16.24 4.72
CA LEU A 44 28.55 15.47 5.43
C LEU A 44 29.78 16.33 5.74
N GLU A 45 30.27 17.10 4.77
CA GLU A 45 31.42 18.00 4.94
C GLU A 45 31.21 19.02 6.08
N ALA A 46 29.96 19.41 6.32
CA ALA A 46 29.64 20.44 7.32
C ALA A 46 29.82 19.97 8.78
N TYR A 47 29.79 18.68 9.08
CA TYR A 47 29.85 18.18 10.45
C TYR A 47 30.74 16.94 10.69
N THR A 48 31.45 16.44 9.69
CA THR A 48 32.38 15.32 9.87
C THR A 48 33.54 15.37 8.90
N ASP A 49 34.70 14.89 9.35
CA ASP A 49 35.91 14.73 8.54
C ASP A 49 36.05 13.27 8.01
N VAL A 50 34.99 12.47 8.08
CA VAL A 50 34.98 11.08 7.63
C VAL A 50 35.35 10.98 6.16
N LEU A 51 36.12 9.95 5.81
CA LEU A 51 36.47 9.70 4.40
C LEU A 51 35.23 9.22 3.62
N ILE A 52 34.88 9.94 2.56
CA ILE A 52 33.73 9.60 1.71
C ILE A 52 34.23 8.96 0.43
N TYR A 53 33.68 7.77 0.10
CA TYR A 53 33.95 7.07 -1.14
C TYR A 53 32.67 6.91 -1.95
N ASN A 54 32.70 7.33 -3.22
CA ASN A 54 31.65 7.03 -4.19
C ASN A 54 31.95 5.68 -4.85
N MET A 55 31.01 4.74 -4.74
CA MET A 55 31.12 3.38 -5.25
C MET A 55 30.18 3.22 -6.44
N TYR A 56 30.70 2.70 -7.56
CA TYR A 56 29.88 2.44 -8.74
C TYR A 56 30.09 1.01 -9.25
N GLY A 57 29.00 0.37 -9.65
CA GLY A 57 28.99 -0.90 -10.33
C GLY A 57 27.60 -1.50 -10.43
N PRO A 58 27.28 -2.20 -11.53
CA PRO A 58 26.07 -2.98 -11.69
C PRO A 58 26.27 -4.41 -11.12
N THR A 59 25.18 -5.09 -10.84
CA THR A 59 25.16 -6.51 -10.40
C THR A 59 25.88 -7.40 -11.42
N GLU A 60 25.75 -7.10 -12.69
CA GLU A 60 26.32 -7.82 -13.82
C GLU A 60 27.87 -7.77 -13.88
N ALA A 61 28.46 -6.84 -13.13
CA ALA A 61 29.93 -6.74 -12.99
C ALA A 61 30.35 -6.92 -11.51
N THR A 62 29.64 -7.73 -10.76
CA THR A 62 29.94 -8.16 -9.39
C THR A 62 30.05 -6.98 -8.41
N ILE A 63 28.95 -6.25 -8.30
CA ILE A 63 28.62 -5.20 -7.33
C ILE A 63 29.42 -3.91 -7.54
N TRP A 64 30.74 -3.91 -7.36
CA TRP A 64 31.57 -2.71 -7.47
C TRP A 64 32.61 -2.84 -8.56
N SER A 65 32.61 -1.88 -9.44
CA SER A 65 33.54 -1.83 -10.59
C SER A 65 34.49 -0.64 -10.53
N SER A 66 34.14 0.39 -9.75
CA SER A 66 35.04 1.50 -9.46
C SER A 66 34.78 2.10 -8.07
N VAL A 67 35.77 2.85 -7.59
CA VAL A 67 35.75 3.59 -6.35
C VAL A 67 36.44 4.95 -6.50
N LYS A 68 35.83 6.00 -5.97
CA LYS A 68 36.39 7.34 -5.96
C LYS A 68 36.32 7.92 -4.54
N LYS A 69 37.47 8.32 -3.98
CA LYS A 69 37.50 9.14 -2.80
C LYS A 69 37.01 10.55 -3.15
N ILE A 70 35.94 10.97 -2.54
CA ILE A 70 35.36 12.31 -2.70
C ILE A 70 36.15 13.26 -1.82
N LYS A 71 36.66 14.32 -2.41
CA LYS A 71 37.42 15.37 -1.72
C LYS A 71 36.58 16.62 -1.46
N ASP A 72 35.62 16.85 -2.36
CA ASP A 72 34.71 17.99 -2.30
C ASP A 72 33.42 17.68 -3.10
N SER A 73 32.37 18.44 -2.83
CA SER A 73 31.07 18.31 -3.47
C SER A 73 31.00 18.80 -4.92
N GLN A 74 32.07 19.37 -5.48
CA GLN A 74 32.11 19.88 -6.85
C GLN A 74 32.46 18.80 -7.86
N ASN A 75 33.33 17.84 -7.45
CA ASN A 75 33.93 16.84 -8.33
C ASN A 75 33.45 15.42 -7.98
N ILE A 76 32.16 15.15 -8.19
CA ILE A 76 31.57 13.83 -7.95
C ILE A 76 31.62 13.02 -9.24
N THR A 77 32.59 12.11 -9.33
CA THR A 77 32.77 11.15 -10.43
C THR A 77 32.70 9.72 -9.90
N ILE A 78 32.62 8.74 -10.77
CA ILE A 78 32.77 7.32 -10.38
C ILE A 78 34.25 6.90 -10.29
N GLY A 79 35.16 7.79 -10.61
CA GLY A 79 36.62 7.55 -10.55
C GLY A 79 37.15 6.67 -11.65
N LYS A 80 38.02 5.74 -11.27
CA LYS A 80 38.72 4.79 -12.17
C LYS A 80 38.31 3.36 -11.84
N PRO A 81 38.43 2.44 -12.84
CA PRO A 81 38.08 1.03 -12.62
C PRO A 81 38.98 0.39 -11.55
N LEU A 82 38.43 -0.62 -10.86
CA LEU A 82 39.14 -1.48 -9.93
C LEU A 82 40.12 -2.42 -10.66
N LEU A 83 41.01 -3.09 -9.91
CA LEU A 83 41.92 -4.09 -10.47
C LEU A 83 41.14 -5.19 -11.21
N ASN A 84 41.70 -5.63 -12.35
CA ASN A 84 41.10 -6.62 -13.26
C ASN A 84 39.77 -6.19 -13.89
N THR A 85 39.48 -4.89 -13.91
CA THR A 85 38.32 -4.27 -14.55
C THR A 85 38.80 -3.18 -15.50
N ALA A 86 38.23 -3.12 -16.69
CA ALA A 86 38.44 -2.05 -17.65
C ALA A 86 37.12 -1.35 -17.96
N PHE A 87 37.17 -0.04 -18.17
CA PHE A 87 36.05 0.77 -18.61
C PHE A 87 36.29 1.30 -20.02
N TYR A 88 35.26 1.18 -20.85
CA TYR A 88 35.25 1.76 -22.19
C TYR A 88 34.01 2.65 -22.32
N ILE A 89 34.16 3.78 -22.96
CA ILE A 89 33.02 4.60 -23.38
C ILE A 89 32.90 4.41 -24.89
N LEU A 90 31.73 3.91 -25.35
CA LEU A 90 31.50 3.57 -26.74
C LEU A 90 30.49 4.50 -27.39
N ASP A 91 30.72 4.85 -28.65
CA ASP A 91 29.72 5.54 -29.47
C ASP A 91 28.61 4.58 -29.96
N LYS A 92 27.69 5.11 -30.77
CA LYS A 92 26.58 4.31 -31.32
C LYS A 92 27.02 3.22 -32.29
N GLU A 93 28.19 3.38 -32.90
CA GLU A 93 28.80 2.43 -33.81
C GLU A 93 29.69 1.39 -33.08
N GLY A 94 29.78 1.49 -31.73
CA GLY A 94 30.60 0.59 -30.91
C GLY A 94 32.11 0.91 -30.92
N LYS A 95 32.49 2.10 -31.38
CA LYS A 95 33.89 2.55 -31.36
C LYS A 95 34.18 3.22 -30.01
N ARG A 96 35.42 3.01 -29.56
CA ARG A 96 35.89 3.61 -28.31
C ARG A 96 36.05 5.12 -28.45
N ILE A 97 35.45 5.86 -27.54
CA ILE A 97 35.61 7.30 -27.36
C ILE A 97 36.79 7.51 -26.39
N GLU A 98 37.80 8.24 -26.82
CA GLU A 98 38.98 8.59 -26.00
C GLU A 98 38.99 10.09 -25.65
N ASP A 99 38.25 10.90 -26.39
CA ASP A 99 38.22 12.34 -26.23
C ASP A 99 37.40 12.74 -24.96
N ALA A 100 37.99 13.61 -24.15
CA ALA A 100 37.33 14.16 -22.97
C ALA A 100 36.09 14.99 -23.37
N GLY A 101 35.02 14.86 -22.61
CA GLY A 101 33.78 15.59 -22.82
C GLY A 101 32.79 14.94 -23.79
N GLN A 102 33.21 14.03 -24.66
CA GLN A 102 32.30 13.32 -25.55
C GLN A 102 31.55 12.22 -24.79
N ALA A 103 30.22 12.18 -24.94
CA ALA A 103 29.37 11.22 -24.27
C ALA A 103 29.16 9.94 -25.07
N GLY A 104 29.14 8.80 -24.41
CA GLY A 104 28.86 7.49 -24.97
C GLY A 104 28.40 6.49 -23.91
N GLU A 105 28.11 5.25 -24.33
CA GLU A 105 27.73 4.18 -23.42
C GLU A 105 28.94 3.68 -22.62
N LEU A 106 28.81 3.65 -21.29
CA LEU A 106 29.80 3.01 -20.43
C LEU A 106 29.70 1.49 -20.55
N CYS A 107 30.83 0.85 -20.90
CA CYS A 107 30.95 -0.59 -20.92
C CYS A 107 32.01 -1.04 -19.90
N ILE A 108 31.76 -2.17 -19.24
CA ILE A 108 32.64 -2.74 -18.23
C ILE A 108 33.19 -4.06 -18.74
N SER A 109 34.53 -4.21 -18.77
CA SER A 109 35.17 -5.45 -19.13
C SER A 109 36.03 -5.98 -17.99
N GLY A 110 36.24 -7.28 -17.97
CA GLY A 110 37.17 -7.91 -17.05
C GLY A 110 36.62 -9.16 -16.36
N LYS A 111 37.39 -9.64 -15.38
CA LYS A 111 37.08 -10.90 -14.66
C LYS A 111 35.85 -10.80 -13.73
N SER A 112 35.44 -9.61 -13.39
CA SER A 112 34.26 -9.34 -12.57
C SER A 112 32.93 -9.46 -13.34
N VAL A 113 32.97 -9.48 -14.68
CA VAL A 113 31.76 -9.55 -15.51
C VAL A 113 31.13 -10.93 -15.42
N ALA A 114 29.83 -10.97 -15.11
CA ALA A 114 29.05 -12.19 -14.96
C ALA A 114 28.95 -13.00 -16.27
N LYS A 115 28.46 -14.24 -16.17
CA LYS A 115 28.28 -15.12 -17.35
C LYS A 115 27.09 -14.69 -18.21
N GLY A 116 26.10 -14.04 -17.65
CA GLY A 116 24.86 -13.62 -18.30
C GLY A 116 23.65 -13.70 -17.37
N TYR A 117 22.49 -13.53 -17.94
CA TYR A 117 21.20 -13.65 -17.25
C TYR A 117 20.72 -15.10 -17.28
N LEU A 118 20.26 -15.60 -16.14
CA LEU A 118 19.73 -16.97 -16.02
C LEU A 118 18.46 -17.12 -16.87
N ASN A 119 18.41 -18.15 -17.72
CA ASN A 119 17.31 -18.47 -18.63
C ASN A 119 16.90 -17.37 -19.63
N LEU A 120 17.78 -16.36 -19.86
CA LEU A 120 17.56 -15.26 -20.80
C LEU A 120 18.70 -15.16 -21.81
N PRO A 121 18.85 -16.12 -22.75
CA PRO A 121 19.98 -16.18 -23.66
C PRO A 121 20.05 -15.01 -24.64
N GLU A 122 18.92 -14.50 -25.12
CA GLU A 122 18.90 -13.37 -26.06
C GLU A 122 19.35 -12.07 -25.39
N GLN A 123 18.83 -11.76 -24.20
CA GLN A 123 19.29 -10.59 -23.43
C GLN A 123 20.75 -10.73 -23.02
N THR A 124 21.19 -11.95 -22.68
CA THR A 124 22.60 -12.21 -22.39
C THR A 124 23.47 -11.88 -23.59
N LYS A 125 23.08 -12.33 -24.78
CA LYS A 125 23.83 -12.09 -26.03
C LYS A 125 23.87 -10.60 -26.40
N GLU A 126 22.82 -9.85 -26.07
CA GLU A 126 22.76 -8.41 -26.32
C GLU A 126 23.64 -7.60 -25.37
N LYS A 127 23.65 -7.95 -24.09
CA LYS A 127 24.30 -7.15 -23.03
C LYS A 127 25.71 -7.63 -22.70
N PHE A 128 26.03 -8.93 -22.87
CA PHE A 128 27.30 -9.53 -22.53
C PHE A 128 28.03 -9.94 -23.81
N LEU A 129 28.98 -9.12 -24.21
CA LEU A 129 29.79 -9.33 -25.43
C LEU A 129 31.17 -9.91 -25.10
N ILE A 130 31.89 -10.36 -26.09
CA ILE A 130 33.34 -10.56 -26.00
C ILE A 130 33.98 -9.18 -26.10
N ASP A 131 34.94 -8.89 -25.24
CA ASP A 131 35.66 -7.62 -25.28
C ASP A 131 36.40 -7.48 -26.62
N PRO A 132 36.03 -6.51 -27.47
CA PRO A 132 36.64 -6.36 -28.77
C PRO A 132 38.05 -5.75 -28.70
N PHE A 133 38.48 -5.25 -27.52
CA PHE A 133 39.75 -4.55 -27.36
C PHE A 133 40.82 -5.43 -26.72
N GLU A 134 40.44 -6.30 -25.74
CA GLU A 134 41.38 -7.20 -25.05
C GLU A 134 41.11 -8.69 -25.30
N GLY A 135 40.06 -9.05 -26.04
CA GLY A 135 39.84 -10.35 -26.69
C GLY A 135 39.57 -11.57 -25.81
N GLU A 136 40.02 -11.62 -24.56
CA GLU A 136 39.90 -12.78 -23.67
C GLU A 136 38.83 -12.61 -22.57
N CYS A 137 38.38 -11.40 -22.36
CA CYS A 137 37.43 -11.06 -21.31
C CYS A 137 36.00 -10.86 -21.85
N ARG A 138 35.02 -10.91 -20.96
CA ARG A 138 33.67 -10.45 -21.27
C ARG A 138 33.55 -8.96 -21.01
N MET A 139 32.73 -8.32 -21.83
CA MET A 139 32.36 -6.94 -21.70
C MET A 139 30.84 -6.85 -21.49
N TYR A 140 30.43 -6.09 -20.50
CA TYR A 140 29.02 -5.81 -20.19
C TYR A 140 28.67 -4.39 -20.65
N ARG A 141 27.58 -4.26 -21.39
CA ARG A 141 26.97 -2.99 -21.80
C ARG A 141 26.06 -2.51 -20.72
N THR A 142 26.42 -1.43 -20.01
CA THR A 142 25.70 -1.00 -18.80
C THR A 142 24.38 -0.27 -19.10
N GLY A 143 24.26 0.36 -20.28
CA GLY A 143 23.21 1.31 -20.61
C GLY A 143 23.38 2.67 -19.91
N ASP A 144 24.45 2.87 -19.12
CA ASP A 144 24.76 4.17 -18.52
C ASP A 144 25.46 5.07 -19.53
N LEU A 145 25.03 6.32 -19.64
CA LEU A 145 25.66 7.36 -20.45
C LEU A 145 26.76 8.04 -19.63
N ALA A 146 27.98 8.05 -20.15
CA ALA A 146 29.15 8.56 -19.45
C ALA A 146 30.08 9.37 -20.37
N ARG A 147 31.02 10.10 -19.79
CA ARG A 147 32.10 10.76 -20.49
C ARG A 147 33.40 10.78 -19.70
N TYR A 148 34.53 10.80 -20.39
CA TYR A 148 35.81 11.08 -19.75
C TYR A 148 35.92 12.57 -19.43
N LEU A 149 36.49 12.88 -18.26
CA LEU A 149 36.99 14.21 -17.94
C LEU A 149 38.46 14.36 -18.32
N GLU A 150 38.97 15.60 -18.37
CA GLU A 150 40.38 15.87 -18.73
C GLU A 150 41.39 15.17 -17.80
N ASN A 151 41.03 14.89 -16.57
CA ASN A 151 41.85 14.14 -15.61
C ASN A 151 41.77 12.62 -15.76
N GLY A 152 41.04 12.13 -16.77
CA GLY A 152 40.82 10.71 -17.05
C GLY A 152 39.85 10.01 -16.10
N GLU A 153 39.12 10.74 -15.26
CA GLU A 153 38.03 10.20 -14.48
C GLU A 153 36.76 10.14 -15.30
N ILE A 154 35.78 9.33 -14.86
CA ILE A 154 34.51 9.13 -15.56
C ILE A 154 33.39 9.79 -14.80
N GLU A 155 32.64 10.63 -15.49
CA GLU A 155 31.41 11.23 -15.06
C GLU A 155 30.22 10.50 -15.68
N LEU A 156 29.26 10.09 -14.85
CA LEU A 156 27.96 9.58 -15.31
C LEU A 156 27.05 10.76 -15.64
N ILE A 157 26.41 10.72 -16.79
CA ILE A 157 25.51 11.77 -17.28
C ILE A 157 24.06 11.36 -17.08
N GLY A 158 23.75 10.06 -17.23
CA GLY A 158 22.39 9.52 -17.15
C GLY A 158 22.31 8.08 -17.62
N ARG A 159 21.13 7.67 -18.07
CA ARG A 159 20.87 6.37 -18.66
C ARG A 159 20.40 6.53 -20.12
N MET A 160 20.68 5.50 -20.92
CA MET A 160 20.21 5.40 -22.31
C MET A 160 18.80 4.80 -22.41
N ASP A 161 18.36 4.12 -21.36
CA ASP A 161 17.06 3.47 -21.19
C ASP A 161 16.23 4.14 -20.10
N ASP A 162 14.98 3.68 -19.90
CA ASP A 162 14.04 4.19 -18.91
C ASP A 162 14.27 3.62 -17.50
N GLN A 163 15.34 2.83 -17.29
CA GLN A 163 15.67 2.25 -16.01
C GLN A 163 16.03 3.32 -14.98
N VAL A 164 15.52 3.17 -13.77
CA VAL A 164 15.76 4.10 -12.67
C VAL A 164 16.33 3.42 -11.44
N LYS A 165 17.03 4.19 -10.61
CA LYS A 165 17.48 3.75 -9.29
C LYS A 165 16.78 4.58 -8.22
N ILE A 166 15.99 3.93 -7.35
CA ILE A 166 15.23 4.54 -6.26
C ILE A 166 15.48 3.76 -4.98
N ASN A 167 15.88 4.44 -3.91
CA ASN A 167 16.18 3.84 -2.60
C ASN A 167 17.18 2.66 -2.67
N GLY A 168 18.12 2.70 -3.63
CA GLY A 168 19.11 1.64 -3.88
C GLY A 168 18.60 0.48 -4.74
N TYR A 169 17.31 0.45 -5.08
CA TYR A 169 16.75 -0.56 -5.96
C TYR A 169 16.84 -0.14 -7.42
N ARG A 170 17.20 -1.09 -8.27
CA ARG A 170 17.17 -0.95 -9.72
C ARG A 170 15.79 -1.35 -10.21
N ILE A 171 15.08 -0.45 -10.88
CA ILE A 171 13.70 -0.61 -11.28
C ILE A 171 13.58 -0.47 -12.79
N GLU A 172 13.00 -1.48 -13.43
CA GLU A 172 12.61 -1.46 -14.83
C GLU A 172 11.17 -0.93 -14.91
N LEU A 173 10.97 0.27 -15.41
CA LEU A 173 9.65 0.89 -15.47
C LEU A 173 8.70 0.11 -16.38
N GLU A 174 9.21 -0.48 -17.45
CA GLU A 174 8.46 -1.30 -18.40
C GLU A 174 7.85 -2.56 -17.75
N GLU A 175 8.47 -3.13 -16.72
CA GLU A 175 7.93 -4.27 -16.00
C GLU A 175 6.66 -3.88 -15.23
N ILE A 176 6.64 -2.68 -14.66
CA ILE A 176 5.47 -2.15 -13.97
C ILE A 176 4.35 -1.85 -14.99
N GLU A 177 4.70 -1.22 -16.11
CA GLU A 177 3.79 -0.92 -17.21
C GLU A 177 3.14 -2.20 -17.76
N PHE A 178 3.93 -3.25 -17.97
CA PHE A 178 3.44 -4.56 -18.41
C PHE A 178 2.39 -5.17 -17.47
N HIS A 179 2.54 -4.99 -16.17
CA HIS A 179 1.53 -5.45 -15.22
C HIS A 179 0.30 -4.55 -15.21
N LEU A 180 0.44 -3.23 -15.35
CA LEU A 180 -0.68 -2.29 -15.47
C LEU A 180 -1.52 -2.57 -16.72
N GLU A 181 -0.89 -2.86 -17.86
CA GLU A 181 -1.57 -3.17 -19.12
C GLU A 181 -2.40 -4.47 -19.08
N LYS A 182 -2.18 -5.35 -18.09
CA LYS A 182 -3.00 -6.54 -17.89
C LYS A 182 -4.35 -6.27 -17.23
N LEU A 183 -4.53 -5.11 -16.63
CA LEU A 183 -5.82 -4.68 -16.12
C LEU A 183 -6.72 -4.29 -17.29
N SER A 184 -7.84 -4.99 -17.46
CA SER A 184 -8.78 -4.81 -18.58
C SER A 184 -9.36 -3.40 -18.69
N GLU A 185 -9.39 -2.67 -17.58
CA GLU A 185 -9.90 -1.32 -17.47
C GLU A 185 -8.88 -0.28 -17.99
N ILE A 186 -7.59 -0.60 -17.96
CA ILE A 186 -6.51 0.27 -18.41
C ILE A 186 -6.29 0.11 -19.90
N LYS A 187 -6.40 1.20 -20.64
CA LYS A 187 -6.18 1.24 -22.09
C LYS A 187 -4.73 1.54 -22.45
N GLU A 188 -4.14 2.48 -21.75
CA GLU A 188 -2.78 2.93 -21.94
C GLU A 188 -2.19 3.29 -20.56
N CYS A 189 -0.93 3.02 -20.33
CA CYS A 189 -0.25 3.46 -19.11
C CYS A 189 1.19 3.90 -19.39
N LYS A 190 1.75 4.69 -18.48
CA LYS A 190 3.17 5.03 -18.41
C LYS A 190 3.57 5.24 -16.96
N VAL A 191 4.70 4.65 -16.58
CA VAL A 191 5.29 4.86 -15.26
C VAL A 191 6.52 5.74 -15.42
N VAL A 192 6.68 6.72 -14.54
CA VAL A 192 7.83 7.62 -14.55
C VAL A 192 8.38 7.80 -13.14
N ALA A 193 9.69 7.97 -13.04
CA ALA A 193 10.31 8.43 -11.80
C ALA A 193 10.22 9.96 -11.74
N ARG A 194 9.66 10.47 -10.65
CA ARG A 194 9.57 11.90 -10.35
C ARG A 194 10.51 12.26 -9.22
N ASP A 195 10.99 13.48 -9.20
CA ASP A 195 11.75 14.04 -8.10
C ASP A 195 10.79 14.83 -7.20
N SER A 196 10.85 14.59 -5.90
CA SER A 196 10.02 15.28 -4.91
C SER A 196 10.43 16.74 -4.67
N GLY A 197 11.48 17.23 -5.37
CA GLY A 197 12.06 18.57 -5.11
C GLY A 197 13.07 18.58 -3.96
N SER A 198 13.09 17.55 -3.13
CA SER A 198 14.09 17.34 -2.05
C SER A 198 15.23 16.39 -2.46
N GLY A 199 15.26 15.95 -3.73
CA GLY A 199 16.21 14.97 -4.25
C GLY A 199 15.81 13.51 -4.03
N VAL A 200 14.66 13.26 -3.40
CA VAL A 200 14.09 11.91 -3.25
C VAL A 200 13.25 11.60 -4.48
N LYS A 201 13.55 10.48 -5.14
CA LYS A 201 12.78 9.99 -6.29
C LYS A 201 11.66 9.05 -5.86
N TYR A 202 10.53 9.10 -6.57
CA TYR A 202 9.38 8.21 -6.40
C TYR A 202 8.81 7.82 -7.77
N LEU A 203 8.06 6.72 -7.80
CA LEU A 203 7.35 6.27 -9.00
C LEU A 203 5.95 6.89 -9.05
N ALA A 204 5.58 7.39 -10.22
CA ALA A 204 4.21 7.85 -10.53
C ALA A 204 3.67 7.09 -11.73
N GLY A 205 2.50 6.47 -11.58
CA GLY A 205 1.79 5.77 -12.64
C GLY A 205 0.76 6.69 -13.29
N TYR A 206 0.82 6.84 -14.61
CA TYR A 206 -0.18 7.58 -15.40
C TYR A 206 -0.95 6.57 -16.23
N TYR A 207 -2.27 6.73 -16.32
CA TYR A 207 -3.09 5.79 -17.08
C TYR A 207 -4.30 6.44 -17.73
N VAL A 208 -4.72 5.87 -18.85
CA VAL A 208 -6.01 6.13 -19.52
C VAL A 208 -6.87 4.90 -19.32
N ALA A 209 -8.08 5.08 -18.80
CA ALA A 209 -9.00 3.98 -18.53
C ALA A 209 -10.37 4.23 -19.18
N ASN A 210 -10.99 3.12 -19.64
CA ASN A 210 -12.31 3.13 -20.25
C ASN A 210 -13.43 3.26 -19.20
N GLN A 211 -13.14 2.93 -17.94
CA GLN A 211 -14.07 2.95 -16.81
C GLN A 211 -13.44 3.67 -15.62
N VAL A 212 -14.22 3.94 -14.59
CA VAL A 212 -13.71 4.43 -13.33
C VAL A 212 -13.03 3.24 -12.63
N ILE A 213 -11.73 3.34 -12.40
CA ILE A 213 -10.95 2.37 -11.65
C ILE A 213 -10.48 3.01 -10.35
N ASN A 214 -10.57 2.26 -9.26
CA ASN A 214 -10.07 2.71 -7.97
C ASN A 214 -8.55 2.55 -7.93
N GLU A 215 -7.82 3.62 -7.62
CA GLU A 215 -6.35 3.61 -7.53
C GLU A 215 -5.84 2.62 -6.48
N ARG A 216 -6.58 2.42 -5.40
CA ARG A 216 -6.28 1.41 -4.39
C ARG A 216 -6.30 0.00 -4.98
N TYR A 217 -7.24 -0.32 -5.87
CA TYR A 217 -7.29 -1.59 -6.57
C TYR A 217 -6.07 -1.79 -7.47
N ILE A 218 -5.64 -0.75 -8.20
CA ILE A 218 -4.41 -0.80 -9.01
C ILE A 218 -3.22 -1.13 -8.11
N MET A 219 -3.08 -0.45 -6.99
CA MET A 219 -2.00 -0.63 -6.03
C MET A 219 -2.01 -2.04 -5.43
N GLU A 220 -3.16 -2.52 -4.94
CA GLU A 220 -3.31 -3.87 -4.39
C GLU A 220 -2.98 -4.95 -5.42
N TYR A 221 -3.45 -4.79 -6.66
CA TYR A 221 -3.10 -5.70 -7.76
C TYR A 221 -1.59 -5.76 -8.01
N LEU A 222 -0.93 -4.60 -8.11
CA LEU A 222 0.51 -4.56 -8.32
C LEU A 222 1.29 -5.16 -7.15
N HIS A 223 0.87 -4.98 -5.90
CA HIS A 223 1.46 -5.64 -4.73
C HIS A 223 1.41 -7.18 -4.80
N THR A 224 0.43 -7.76 -5.53
CA THR A 224 0.39 -9.22 -5.75
C THR A 224 1.39 -9.70 -6.81
N LYS A 225 1.95 -8.80 -7.63
CA LYS A 225 2.79 -9.12 -8.79
C LYS A 225 4.22 -8.64 -8.66
N LEU A 226 4.44 -7.55 -7.96
CA LEU A 226 5.71 -6.83 -7.88
C LEU A 226 6.14 -6.63 -6.43
N PRO A 227 7.45 -6.54 -6.16
CA PRO A 227 7.95 -6.09 -4.87
C PRO A 227 7.46 -4.67 -4.55
N GLU A 228 7.32 -4.36 -3.27
CA GLU A 228 6.81 -3.07 -2.77
C GLU A 228 7.53 -1.85 -3.38
N TYR A 229 8.85 -1.92 -3.54
CA TYR A 229 9.65 -0.83 -4.10
C TYR A 229 9.41 -0.56 -5.60
N MET A 230 8.70 -1.44 -6.31
CA MET A 230 8.30 -1.28 -7.71
C MET A 230 6.86 -0.77 -7.86
N VAL A 231 6.08 -0.70 -6.79
CA VAL A 231 4.71 -0.22 -6.86
C VAL A 231 4.70 1.31 -6.88
N PRO A 232 4.10 1.96 -7.91
CA PRO A 232 4.00 3.40 -7.95
C PRO A 232 3.31 3.99 -6.73
N LEU A 233 3.86 5.10 -6.25
CA LEU A 233 3.38 5.80 -5.07
C LEU A 233 2.05 6.51 -5.30
N VAL A 234 1.82 6.96 -6.54
CA VAL A 234 0.65 7.75 -6.94
C VAL A 234 0.24 7.38 -8.34
N TYR A 235 -1.07 7.43 -8.59
CA TYR A 235 -1.66 7.15 -9.88
C TYR A 235 -2.43 8.38 -10.38
N VAL A 236 -2.27 8.72 -11.66
CA VAL A 236 -2.93 9.88 -12.28
C VAL A 236 -3.72 9.41 -13.48
N LYS A 237 -5.04 9.51 -13.39
CA LYS A 237 -5.91 9.25 -14.53
C LYS A 237 -5.83 10.41 -15.52
N LEU A 238 -5.61 10.08 -16.80
CA LEU A 238 -5.60 11.00 -17.91
C LEU A 238 -6.77 10.72 -18.86
N GLU A 239 -7.26 11.74 -19.54
CA GLU A 239 -8.16 11.54 -20.69
C GLU A 239 -7.40 11.00 -21.91
N LYS A 240 -6.19 11.48 -22.12
CA LYS A 240 -5.24 11.03 -23.15
C LYS A 240 -3.82 11.41 -22.77
N PHE A 241 -2.85 10.65 -23.27
CA PHE A 241 -1.44 11.02 -23.12
C PHE A 241 -1.05 12.21 -24.00
N PRO A 242 -0.22 13.13 -23.50
CA PRO A 242 0.32 14.22 -24.30
C PRO A 242 1.31 13.67 -25.33
N LEU A 243 1.15 14.09 -26.59
CA LEU A 243 2.02 13.70 -27.69
C LEU A 243 2.92 14.85 -28.12
N SER A 244 4.13 14.52 -28.55
CA SER A 244 5.05 15.43 -29.23
C SER A 244 4.58 15.69 -30.67
N LEU A 245 5.19 16.66 -31.34
CA LEU A 245 4.93 16.96 -32.77
C LEU A 245 5.22 15.72 -33.67
N SER A 246 6.07 14.81 -33.24
CA SER A 246 6.38 13.57 -33.96
C SER A 246 5.42 12.40 -33.63
N GLY A 247 4.37 12.63 -32.82
CA GLY A 247 3.39 11.61 -32.44
C GLY A 247 3.87 10.67 -31.31
N LYS A 248 5.05 10.88 -30.72
CA LYS A 248 5.53 10.11 -29.57
C LYS A 248 5.02 10.73 -28.27
N MET A 249 4.80 9.90 -27.26
CA MET A 249 4.45 10.35 -25.91
C MET A 249 5.48 11.35 -25.39
N ASN A 250 4.99 12.48 -24.86
CA ASN A 250 5.83 13.51 -24.27
C ASN A 250 5.72 13.49 -22.74
N VAL A 251 6.64 12.75 -22.11
CA VAL A 251 6.69 12.59 -20.65
C VAL A 251 6.84 13.92 -19.90
N SER A 252 7.49 14.92 -20.50
CA SER A 252 7.67 16.23 -19.85
C SER A 252 6.39 17.05 -19.72
N LEU A 253 5.35 16.71 -20.49
CA LEU A 253 4.03 17.35 -20.43
C LEU A 253 3.04 16.60 -19.54
N LEU A 254 3.44 15.49 -18.91
CA LEU A 254 2.60 14.81 -17.93
C LEU A 254 2.38 15.73 -16.73
N PRO A 255 1.13 15.86 -16.23
CA PRO A 255 0.83 16.71 -15.09
C PRO A 255 1.63 16.30 -13.86
N ASP A 256 1.85 17.25 -12.97
CA ASP A 256 2.37 16.94 -11.65
C ASP A 256 1.35 16.05 -10.92
N PRO A 257 1.73 14.84 -10.48
CA PRO A 257 0.79 13.94 -9.81
C PRO A 257 0.20 14.53 -8.52
N PHE A 258 0.87 15.51 -7.94
CA PHE A 258 0.43 16.22 -6.75
C PHE A 258 -0.02 17.67 -7.05
N GLY A 259 -0.20 18.01 -8.32
CA GLY A 259 -0.73 19.30 -8.76
C GLY A 259 -2.11 19.55 -8.15
N VAL A 260 -2.29 20.76 -7.62
CA VAL A 260 -3.47 21.22 -6.89
C VAL A 260 -4.76 20.89 -7.66
N THR A 261 -5.47 19.89 -7.20
CA THR A 261 -6.88 19.68 -7.53
C THR A 261 -7.66 19.70 -6.22
N ASN A 262 -8.51 20.69 -6.18
CA ASN A 262 -9.77 20.81 -5.48
C ASN A 262 -9.92 21.93 -4.47
N GLU A 263 -10.99 22.63 -4.75
CA GLU A 263 -11.61 23.74 -4.08
C GLU A 263 -11.77 23.45 -2.57
N GLU A 264 -11.18 24.34 -1.77
CA GLU A 264 -11.43 24.39 -0.33
C GLU A 264 -12.90 24.74 -0.11
N LYS A 265 -13.64 23.85 0.53
CA LYS A 265 -14.86 24.26 1.23
C LYS A 265 -14.42 25.14 2.39
N GLU A 266 -14.63 26.46 2.24
CA GLU A 266 -14.44 27.43 3.32
C GLU A 266 -15.38 27.11 4.49
N GLY A 267 -14.81 26.63 5.60
CA GLY A 267 -15.46 26.40 6.86
C GLY A 267 -14.44 25.97 7.89
N GLN A 268 -13.55 26.90 8.31
CA GLN A 268 -12.56 26.58 9.33
C GLN A 268 -13.19 26.54 10.71
N THR A 269 -13.57 25.36 11.20
CA THR A 269 -13.96 25.13 12.59
C THR A 269 -12.71 25.25 13.52
N ALA A 270 -12.93 25.57 14.80
CA ALA A 270 -11.84 25.61 15.78
C ALA A 270 -11.09 24.27 15.86
N GLU A 271 -11.83 23.17 15.77
CA GLU A 271 -11.33 21.79 15.77
C GLU A 271 -10.41 21.49 14.57
N LEU A 272 -10.79 21.92 13.36
CA LEU A 272 -9.94 21.77 12.18
C LEU A 272 -8.58 22.48 12.33
N LYS A 273 -8.58 23.65 13.01
CA LYS A 273 -7.33 24.37 13.28
C LYS A 273 -6.43 23.62 14.26
N GLU A 274 -7.01 23.00 15.29
CA GLU A 274 -6.27 22.18 16.26
C GLU A 274 -5.64 20.96 15.58
N ILE A 275 -6.40 20.25 14.73
CA ILE A 275 -5.89 19.10 13.97
C ILE A 275 -4.75 19.54 13.05
N LYS A 276 -4.91 20.63 12.31
CA LYS A 276 -3.87 21.18 11.43
C LYS A 276 -2.60 21.54 12.20
N ALA A 277 -2.72 22.14 13.38
CA ALA A 277 -1.58 22.49 14.23
C ALA A 277 -0.83 21.24 14.71
N ALA A 278 -1.55 20.23 15.19
CA ALA A 278 -0.95 18.96 15.61
C ALA A 278 -0.24 18.23 14.44
N LEU A 279 -0.85 18.20 13.26
CA LEU A 279 -0.23 17.62 12.07
C LEU A 279 1.02 18.41 11.64
N MET A 280 0.99 19.74 11.75
CA MET A 280 2.14 20.60 11.43
C MET A 280 3.35 20.26 12.31
N GLU A 281 3.16 20.13 13.63
CA GLU A 281 4.22 19.74 14.56
C GLU A 281 4.80 18.35 14.22
N ILE A 282 3.92 17.37 13.97
CA ILE A 282 4.33 16.02 13.60
C ILE A 282 5.16 16.04 12.30
N TRP A 283 4.73 16.77 11.28
CA TRP A 283 5.41 16.84 10.00
C TRP A 283 6.74 17.57 10.09
N GLN A 284 6.81 18.71 10.82
CA GLN A 284 8.06 19.46 11.00
C GLN A 284 9.13 18.59 11.64
N GLU A 285 8.76 17.82 12.67
CA GLU A 285 9.70 16.94 13.34
C GLU A 285 10.16 15.76 12.47
N ILE A 286 9.22 15.10 11.75
CA ILE A 286 9.54 13.92 10.94
C ILE A 286 10.31 14.28 9.67
N LEU A 287 9.98 15.44 9.06
CA LEU A 287 10.61 15.90 7.82
C LEU A 287 11.85 16.78 8.07
N ASP A 288 12.14 17.11 9.34
CA ASP A 288 13.22 18.03 9.73
C ASP A 288 13.17 19.36 8.93
N ASN A 289 11.96 19.93 8.82
CA ASN A 289 11.70 21.11 7.99
C ASN A 289 10.71 22.06 8.69
N GLU A 290 11.20 23.22 9.10
CA GLU A 290 10.40 24.26 9.77
C GLU A 290 9.60 25.13 8.77
N ASN A 291 9.91 25.08 7.46
CA ASN A 291 9.29 25.93 6.44
C ASN A 291 8.09 25.27 5.74
N LEU A 292 7.35 24.41 6.46
CA LEU A 292 6.15 23.79 5.93
C LEU A 292 4.95 24.74 6.00
N THR A 293 4.03 24.55 5.07
CA THR A 293 2.71 25.19 5.06
C THR A 293 1.63 24.13 5.11
N GLU A 294 0.40 24.50 5.44
CA GLU A 294 -0.73 23.57 5.43
C GLU A 294 -0.99 22.92 4.04
N LYS A 295 -0.56 23.58 2.98
CA LYS A 295 -0.68 23.11 1.57
C LYS A 295 0.56 22.38 1.08
N THR A 296 1.62 22.33 1.88
CA THR A 296 2.85 21.61 1.50
C THR A 296 2.52 20.14 1.29
N ASN A 297 2.92 19.60 0.13
CA ASN A 297 2.81 18.19 -0.15
C ASN A 297 3.87 17.41 0.63
N PHE A 298 3.45 16.34 1.33
CA PHE A 298 4.31 15.50 2.17
C PHE A 298 5.53 14.95 1.41
N PHE A 299 5.30 14.45 0.21
CA PHE A 299 6.33 13.85 -0.63
C PHE A 299 7.28 14.90 -1.19
N ALA A 300 6.74 16.04 -1.62
CA ALA A 300 7.56 17.19 -2.07
C ALA A 300 8.45 17.74 -0.94
N ALA A 301 8.01 17.63 0.30
CA ALA A 301 8.80 18.01 1.49
C ALA A 301 9.83 16.94 1.92
N GLY A 302 9.96 15.83 1.18
CA GLY A 302 10.92 14.75 1.47
C GLY A 302 10.34 13.54 2.20
N GLY A 303 9.01 13.43 2.25
CA GLY A 303 8.31 12.25 2.76
C GLY A 303 8.55 11.02 1.89
N ASN A 304 8.62 9.86 2.53
CA ASN A 304 8.81 8.54 1.91
C ASN A 304 8.12 7.45 2.75
N SER A 305 8.14 6.19 2.28
CA SER A 305 7.48 5.07 2.96
C SER A 305 7.87 4.91 4.44
N LEU A 306 9.12 5.12 4.80
CA LEU A 306 9.56 5.04 6.19
C LEU A 306 8.99 6.19 7.03
N THR A 307 9.07 7.42 6.51
CA THR A 307 8.54 8.61 7.22
C THR A 307 7.02 8.58 7.31
N ILE A 308 6.30 7.96 6.34
CA ILE A 308 4.86 7.69 6.47
C ILE A 308 4.60 6.79 7.69
N GLY A 309 5.32 5.68 7.84
CA GLY A 309 5.14 4.80 8.99
C GLY A 309 5.35 5.51 10.34
N MET A 310 6.37 6.35 10.43
CA MET A 310 6.63 7.18 11.62
C MET A 310 5.51 8.20 11.86
N MET A 311 5.04 8.85 10.80
CA MET A 311 3.96 9.84 10.84
C MET A 311 2.64 9.19 11.29
N LEU A 312 2.25 8.07 10.69
CA LEU A 312 1.04 7.35 11.05
C LEU A 312 1.06 6.86 12.49
N SER A 313 2.19 6.37 12.98
CA SER A 313 2.34 5.99 14.39
C SER A 313 2.04 7.15 15.34
N ARG A 314 2.48 8.37 15.01
CA ARG A 314 2.23 9.57 15.82
C ARG A 314 0.82 10.12 15.65
N ILE A 315 0.30 10.14 14.41
CA ILE A 315 -1.09 10.53 14.14
C ILE A 315 -2.04 9.61 14.91
N ASN A 316 -1.84 8.30 14.83
CA ASN A 316 -2.70 7.32 15.51
C ASN A 316 -2.58 7.34 17.04
N ALA A 317 -1.49 7.87 17.60
CA ALA A 317 -1.38 8.11 19.04
C ALA A 317 -2.27 9.28 19.52
N VAL A 318 -2.56 10.26 18.65
CA VAL A 318 -3.38 11.43 18.95
C VAL A 318 -4.80 11.27 18.41
N TYR A 319 -4.93 10.68 17.23
CA TYR A 319 -6.18 10.44 16.49
C TYR A 319 -6.26 8.96 16.10
N PRO A 320 -6.68 8.05 16.99
CA PRO A 320 -6.64 6.62 16.75
C PRO A 320 -7.39 6.22 15.49
N SER A 321 -6.72 5.44 14.64
CA SER A 321 -7.26 4.86 13.40
C SER A 321 -7.96 5.83 12.43
N SER A 322 -7.63 7.11 12.49
CA SER A 322 -8.23 8.14 11.64
C SER A 322 -7.63 8.22 10.24
N VAL A 323 -6.40 7.72 10.06
CA VAL A 323 -5.65 7.77 8.81
C VAL A 323 -4.91 6.45 8.62
N ASP A 324 -4.99 5.88 7.43
CA ASP A 324 -4.19 4.72 7.03
C ASP A 324 -3.08 5.09 6.04
N TYR A 325 -2.31 4.08 5.61
CA TYR A 325 -1.19 4.27 4.70
C TYR A 325 -1.64 4.81 3.33
N ALA A 326 -2.78 4.34 2.81
CA ALA A 326 -3.32 4.76 1.52
C ALA A 326 -3.87 6.20 1.56
N ASP A 327 -4.38 6.62 2.73
CA ASP A 327 -4.90 7.97 2.91
C ASP A 327 -3.83 9.05 2.72
N VAL A 328 -2.58 8.77 3.11
CA VAL A 328 -1.48 9.73 2.95
C VAL A 328 -1.20 10.02 1.48
N PHE A 329 -1.42 9.05 0.59
CA PHE A 329 -1.22 9.24 -0.84
C PHE A 329 -2.36 10.02 -1.50
N SER A 330 -3.60 9.74 -1.10
CA SER A 330 -4.78 10.45 -1.61
C SER A 330 -4.94 11.84 -0.99
N HIS A 331 -4.37 12.07 0.20
CA HIS A 331 -4.46 13.32 0.96
C HIS A 331 -3.06 13.83 1.38
N PRO A 332 -2.16 14.12 0.43
CA PRO A 332 -0.75 14.35 0.71
C PRO A 332 -0.42 15.73 1.29
N SER A 333 -1.37 16.47 1.84
CA SER A 333 -1.15 17.75 2.51
C SER A 333 -1.78 17.78 3.90
N ILE A 334 -1.27 18.65 4.77
CA ILE A 334 -1.80 18.83 6.12
C ILE A 334 -3.28 19.24 6.08
N SER A 335 -3.66 20.14 5.17
CA SER A 335 -5.06 20.55 5.02
C SER A 335 -5.96 19.38 4.64
N MET A 336 -5.54 18.53 3.72
CA MET A 336 -6.33 17.37 3.27
C MET A 336 -6.42 16.28 4.35
N LEU A 337 -5.31 15.93 4.99
CA LEU A 337 -5.31 14.97 6.10
C LEU A 337 -6.11 15.47 7.29
N ALA A 338 -6.02 16.75 7.62
CA ALA A 338 -6.82 17.33 8.71
C ALA A 338 -8.31 17.27 8.44
N SER A 339 -8.75 17.50 7.19
CA SER A 339 -10.15 17.36 6.81
C SER A 339 -10.60 15.91 6.91
N LEU A 340 -9.79 14.94 6.46
CA LEU A 340 -10.06 13.52 6.59
C LEU A 340 -10.19 13.09 8.06
N ILE A 341 -9.29 13.56 8.94
CA ILE A 341 -9.34 13.29 10.38
C ILE A 341 -10.60 13.91 11.00
N LEU A 342 -10.95 15.13 10.60
CA LEU A 342 -12.17 15.78 11.08
C LEU A 342 -13.43 15.03 10.65
N ASP A 343 -13.50 14.63 9.38
CA ASP A 343 -14.61 13.83 8.85
C ASP A 343 -14.70 12.48 9.57
N SER A 344 -13.58 11.81 9.81
CA SER A 344 -13.53 10.56 10.58
C SER A 344 -14.00 10.76 12.03
N LYS A 345 -13.65 11.87 12.69
CA LYS A 345 -14.14 12.21 14.03
C LYS A 345 -15.65 12.53 14.04
N GLN A 346 -16.17 13.24 13.04
CA GLN A 346 -17.60 13.53 12.95
C GLN A 346 -18.41 12.25 12.68
N ILE A 347 -17.85 11.31 11.93
CA ILE A 347 -18.43 9.97 11.71
C ILE A 347 -18.35 9.13 13.00
N GLN A 348 -17.33 9.33 13.84
CA GLN A 348 -17.18 8.65 15.15
C GLN A 348 -18.21 9.09 16.20
N GLN A 349 -18.89 10.22 16.04
CA GLN A 349 -19.86 10.71 17.04
C GLN A 349 -21.28 10.17 16.88
N SER A 350 -21.65 9.55 15.76
CA SER A 350 -22.98 8.95 15.62
C SER A 350 -22.96 7.75 14.66
N PHE A 351 -22.95 6.55 15.24
CA PHE A 351 -23.14 5.31 14.49
C PHE A 351 -24.63 5.01 14.41
N VAL A 352 -25.22 5.14 13.23
CA VAL A 352 -26.56 4.61 12.96
C VAL A 352 -26.43 3.11 12.77
N VAL A 353 -26.77 2.35 13.79
CA VAL A 353 -26.83 0.89 13.71
C VAL A 353 -27.85 0.53 12.65
N SER A 354 -27.48 -0.37 11.75
CA SER A 354 -28.47 -1.02 10.90
C SER A 354 -29.34 -1.90 11.78
N THR A 355 -30.64 -1.61 11.80
CA THR A 355 -31.60 -2.24 12.66
C THR A 355 -32.59 -3.10 11.87
N VAL A 356 -33.25 -4.03 12.53
CA VAL A 356 -34.25 -4.93 11.96
C VAL A 356 -35.52 -4.83 12.76
N ALA A 357 -36.65 -4.56 12.10
CA ALA A 357 -37.96 -4.73 12.67
C ALA A 357 -38.33 -6.22 12.71
N LEU A 358 -38.53 -6.78 13.90
CA LEU A 358 -38.95 -8.18 14.06
C LEU A 358 -40.48 -8.30 14.05
N GLN A 359 -40.98 -9.41 13.47
CA GLN A 359 -42.37 -9.80 13.64
C GLN A 359 -42.70 -9.92 15.14
N GLY A 360 -43.87 -9.47 15.53
CA GLY A 360 -44.27 -9.31 16.95
C GLY A 360 -44.10 -10.56 17.81
N GLU A 361 -44.20 -11.76 17.22
CA GLU A 361 -44.02 -13.02 17.94
C GLU A 361 -42.58 -13.30 18.40
N TYR A 362 -41.58 -12.60 17.85
CA TYR A 362 -40.17 -12.72 18.22
C TYR A 362 -39.74 -11.70 19.27
N LEU A 363 -40.57 -10.70 19.53
CA LEU A 363 -40.34 -9.70 20.58
C LEU A 363 -40.52 -10.31 21.97
N ALA A 364 -39.87 -9.72 22.97
CA ALA A 364 -39.99 -10.15 24.36
C ALA A 364 -41.42 -9.99 24.85
N ASP A 365 -41.97 -11.04 25.47
CA ASP A 365 -43.33 -11.12 26.01
C ASP A 365 -43.41 -10.92 27.53
N GLY A 366 -42.31 -10.45 28.14
CA GLY A 366 -42.18 -10.22 29.58
C GLY A 366 -41.80 -11.46 30.38
N GLU A 367 -41.76 -12.64 29.81
CA GLU A 367 -41.19 -13.84 30.45
C GLU A 367 -39.64 -13.84 30.29
N ILE A 368 -38.95 -13.31 31.29
CA ILE A 368 -37.47 -13.43 31.35
C ILE A 368 -37.14 -14.87 31.77
N LEU A 369 -36.73 -15.68 30.81
CA LEU A 369 -36.09 -16.97 31.10
C LEU A 369 -34.73 -16.67 31.74
N GLN A 370 -34.71 -16.70 33.09
CA GLN A 370 -33.46 -16.57 33.84
C GLN A 370 -32.46 -17.62 33.33
N ASN A 371 -31.31 -17.16 32.86
CA ASN A 371 -30.03 -17.86 32.64
C ASN A 371 -29.56 -18.26 31.23
N ASN A 372 -30.21 -17.93 30.12
CA ASN A 372 -29.63 -18.27 28.83
C ASN A 372 -29.68 -17.12 27.82
N THR A 373 -28.85 -16.10 28.02
CA THR A 373 -28.64 -15.02 27.03
C THR A 373 -27.58 -15.42 25.97
N VAL A 374 -26.96 -16.59 26.12
CA VAL A 374 -25.92 -17.08 25.25
C VAL A 374 -26.18 -18.54 24.86
N LEU A 375 -26.35 -18.78 23.56
CA LEU A 375 -26.49 -20.12 22.96
C LEU A 375 -25.22 -20.45 22.21
N LYS A 376 -24.71 -21.69 22.38
CA LYS A 376 -23.43 -22.13 21.77
C LYS A 376 -23.59 -23.48 21.12
N ALA A 377 -22.95 -23.62 19.94
CA ALA A 377 -22.77 -24.91 19.24
C ALA A 377 -21.37 -24.98 18.63
N GLU A 378 -20.90 -26.19 18.40
CA GLU A 378 -19.66 -26.45 17.68
C GLU A 378 -19.97 -27.48 16.57
N ILE A 379 -19.60 -27.17 15.35
CA ILE A 379 -19.65 -28.10 14.21
C ILE A 379 -18.28 -28.77 14.16
N GLU A 380 -18.28 -30.09 14.36
CA GLU A 380 -17.06 -30.89 14.36
C GLU A 380 -16.39 -30.93 12.99
N GLU A 381 -15.10 -31.25 12.96
CA GLU A 381 -14.21 -31.23 11.80
C GLU A 381 -14.79 -31.95 10.58
N ASP A 382 -15.34 -33.16 10.77
CA ASP A 382 -15.91 -33.96 9.69
C ASP A 382 -17.03 -33.22 8.96
N LYS A 383 -18.00 -32.66 9.70
CA LYS A 383 -19.11 -31.89 9.14
C LYS A 383 -18.67 -30.55 8.55
N ALA A 384 -17.75 -29.86 9.19
CA ALA A 384 -17.24 -28.57 8.72
C ALA A 384 -16.46 -28.73 7.40
N THR A 385 -15.74 -29.82 7.25
CA THR A 385 -15.02 -30.18 6.02
C THR A 385 -16.01 -30.47 4.87
N VAL A 386 -17.08 -31.24 5.15
CA VAL A 386 -18.13 -31.51 4.16
C VAL A 386 -18.85 -30.22 3.76
N PHE A 387 -19.24 -29.39 4.73
CA PHE A 387 -19.86 -28.08 4.48
C PHE A 387 -19.03 -27.21 3.53
N LYS A 388 -17.72 -27.13 3.80
CA LYS A 388 -16.80 -26.40 2.93
C LYS A 388 -16.75 -27.00 1.53
N ALA A 389 -16.62 -28.34 1.42
CA ALA A 389 -16.50 -29.02 0.15
C ALA A 389 -17.78 -28.91 -0.72
N GLU A 390 -18.96 -28.91 -0.11
CA GLU A 390 -20.23 -28.71 -0.84
C GLU A 390 -20.28 -27.31 -1.45
N LEU A 391 -19.97 -26.27 -0.70
CA LEU A 391 -19.94 -24.90 -1.20
C LEU A 391 -18.88 -24.68 -2.27
N GLU A 392 -17.69 -25.27 -2.12
CA GLU A 392 -16.60 -25.18 -3.10
C GLU A 392 -16.93 -25.82 -4.45
N LYS A 393 -17.87 -26.78 -4.53
CA LYS A 393 -18.33 -27.36 -5.81
C LYS A 393 -18.93 -26.29 -6.74
N ASP A 394 -19.63 -25.32 -6.18
CA ASP A 394 -20.27 -24.21 -6.89
C ASP A 394 -19.42 -22.93 -6.87
N GLY A 395 -18.17 -23.02 -6.39
CA GLY A 395 -17.23 -21.90 -6.35
C GLY A 395 -17.44 -20.91 -5.20
N TYR A 396 -18.15 -21.32 -4.16
CA TYR A 396 -18.41 -20.52 -2.97
C TYR A 396 -17.43 -20.79 -1.82
N GLN A 397 -17.23 -19.78 -0.96
CA GLN A 397 -16.44 -19.95 0.25
C GLN A 397 -17.33 -20.29 1.44
N LYS A 398 -16.78 -21.01 2.45
CA LYS A 398 -17.57 -21.42 3.63
C LYS A 398 -18.16 -20.23 4.39
N GLU A 399 -17.45 -19.11 4.45
CA GLU A 399 -17.91 -17.89 5.08
C GLU A 399 -19.08 -17.23 4.38
N GLU A 400 -19.16 -17.32 3.06
CA GLU A 400 -20.30 -16.86 2.26
C GLU A 400 -21.55 -17.66 2.59
N GLY A 401 -21.42 -18.98 2.70
CA GLY A 401 -22.51 -19.87 3.11
C GLY A 401 -23.00 -19.63 4.53
N LEU A 402 -22.08 -19.38 5.48
CA LEU A 402 -22.45 -19.07 6.87
C LEU A 402 -23.22 -17.74 6.98
N LEU A 403 -22.81 -16.71 6.25
CA LEU A 403 -23.51 -15.44 6.19
C LEU A 403 -24.85 -15.58 5.47
N ALA A 404 -24.91 -16.29 4.35
CA ALA A 404 -26.16 -16.53 3.61
C ALA A 404 -27.22 -17.26 4.45
N ALA A 405 -26.82 -18.28 5.21
CA ALA A 405 -27.72 -18.96 6.14
C ALA A 405 -28.25 -18.02 7.23
N PHE A 406 -27.43 -17.09 7.71
CA PHE A 406 -27.86 -16.06 8.66
C PHE A 406 -28.80 -15.05 8.03
N LEU A 407 -28.57 -14.63 6.79
CA LEU A 407 -29.46 -13.74 6.04
C LEU A 407 -30.82 -14.40 5.77
N LEU A 408 -30.84 -15.70 5.44
CA LEU A 408 -32.09 -16.46 5.29
C LEU A 408 -32.90 -16.49 6.59
N LEU A 409 -32.22 -16.71 7.71
CA LEU A 409 -32.87 -16.67 9.02
C LEU A 409 -33.46 -15.28 9.30
N MET A 410 -32.71 -14.22 9.01
CA MET A 410 -33.18 -12.84 9.18
C MET A 410 -34.39 -12.52 8.29
N TYR A 411 -34.38 -12.98 7.04
CA TYR A 411 -35.50 -12.81 6.12
C TYR A 411 -36.80 -13.43 6.65
N GLN A 412 -36.70 -14.60 7.28
CA GLN A 412 -37.86 -15.31 7.82
C GLN A 412 -38.52 -14.62 9.02
N ILE A 413 -37.77 -13.81 9.79
CA ILE A 413 -38.23 -13.22 11.04
C ILE A 413 -38.43 -11.71 10.97
N ALA A 414 -37.92 -11.05 9.97
CA ALA A 414 -38.08 -9.62 9.75
C ALA A 414 -39.55 -9.29 9.36
N GLU A 415 -40.05 -8.17 9.86
CA GLU A 415 -41.36 -7.63 9.48
C GLU A 415 -41.32 -7.07 8.04
N ASN A 416 -40.17 -6.53 7.66
CA ASN A 416 -39.92 -5.92 6.36
C ASN A 416 -38.87 -6.71 5.57
N SER A 417 -38.91 -6.62 4.25
CA SER A 417 -37.89 -7.24 3.37
C SER A 417 -36.50 -6.61 3.47
N VAL A 418 -36.39 -5.41 4.02
CA VAL A 418 -35.11 -4.72 4.23
C VAL A 418 -34.55 -5.04 5.61
N VAL A 419 -33.41 -5.72 5.61
CA VAL A 419 -32.70 -6.13 6.83
C VAL A 419 -31.44 -5.28 7.00
N GLY A 420 -31.30 -4.69 8.19
CA GLY A 420 -30.08 -4.02 8.60
C GLY A 420 -29.14 -4.97 9.34
N LEU A 421 -27.86 -5.01 8.96
CA LEU A 421 -26.86 -5.89 9.56
C LEU A 421 -25.56 -5.13 9.84
N THR A 422 -24.99 -5.32 11.01
CA THR A 422 -23.64 -4.90 11.34
C THR A 422 -22.70 -6.10 11.20
N LEU A 423 -21.59 -5.92 10.50
CA LEU A 423 -20.63 -6.97 10.20
C LEU A 423 -19.27 -6.69 10.85
N VAL A 424 -18.66 -7.72 11.46
CA VAL A 424 -17.25 -7.72 11.89
C VAL A 424 -16.56 -8.90 11.23
N TRP A 425 -15.54 -8.60 10.40
CA TRP A 425 -14.95 -9.58 9.51
C TRP A 425 -13.47 -9.81 9.77
N LYS A 426 -13.08 -11.08 9.97
CA LYS A 426 -11.68 -11.56 10.16
C LYS A 426 -10.89 -10.59 11.06
N THR A 427 -9.97 -10.78 11.73
CA THR A 427 -9.14 -9.97 12.64
C THR A 427 -9.30 -8.43 12.64
N ALA A 428 -10.24 -7.88 11.86
CA ALA A 428 -10.47 -6.45 11.78
C ALA A 428 -11.15 -5.94 13.05
N GLU A 429 -10.59 -4.89 13.67
CA GLU A 429 -11.22 -4.13 14.74
C GLU A 429 -12.29 -3.16 14.21
N ARG A 430 -12.71 -3.35 12.96
CA ARG A 430 -13.62 -2.49 12.21
C ARG A 430 -14.98 -3.14 12.08
N MET A 431 -16.02 -2.32 12.21
CA MET A 431 -17.41 -2.70 11.99
C MET A 431 -17.91 -2.10 10.69
N GLU A 432 -18.75 -2.82 9.98
CA GLU A 432 -19.34 -2.39 8.73
C GLU A 432 -20.87 -2.52 8.85
N ALA A 433 -21.62 -1.51 8.42
CA ALA A 433 -23.09 -1.53 8.47
C ALA A 433 -23.66 -1.63 7.06
N PHE A 434 -24.65 -2.52 6.89
CA PHE A 434 -25.33 -2.78 5.63
C PHE A 434 -26.84 -2.71 5.79
N ARG A 435 -27.52 -2.32 4.70
CA ARG A 435 -28.95 -2.55 4.51
C ARG A 435 -29.13 -3.41 3.27
N ILE A 436 -29.83 -4.51 3.43
CA ILE A 436 -30.02 -5.52 2.39
C ILE A 436 -31.51 -5.64 2.14
N ASN A 437 -31.93 -5.53 0.86
CA ASN A 437 -33.29 -5.88 0.45
C ASN A 437 -33.32 -7.36 0.03
N LEU A 438 -34.14 -8.16 0.73
CA LEU A 438 -34.25 -9.60 0.51
C LEU A 438 -35.52 -9.98 -0.27
N GLU A 439 -36.26 -9.00 -0.81
CA GLU A 439 -37.62 -9.18 -1.39
C GLU A 439 -37.64 -10.00 -2.69
N GLU A 440 -36.52 -10.08 -3.40
CA GLU A 440 -36.43 -10.71 -4.75
C GLU A 440 -35.65 -12.04 -4.75
N MET A 441 -35.39 -12.63 -3.57
CA MET A 441 -34.54 -13.83 -3.49
C MET A 441 -35.41 -15.09 -3.42
N GLU A 442 -35.40 -15.87 -4.50
CA GLU A 442 -36.17 -17.12 -4.61
C GLU A 442 -35.32 -18.37 -4.27
N GLU A 443 -33.97 -18.30 -4.50
CA GLU A 443 -33.06 -19.43 -4.30
C GLU A 443 -31.96 -19.12 -3.27
N PHE A 444 -31.47 -20.15 -2.57
CA PHE A 444 -30.38 -20.01 -1.61
C PHE A 444 -29.06 -19.55 -2.24
N SER A 445 -28.80 -19.92 -3.49
CA SER A 445 -27.67 -19.46 -4.30
C SER A 445 -27.61 -17.93 -4.42
N GLU A 446 -28.77 -17.26 -4.58
CA GLU A 446 -28.88 -15.81 -4.66
C GLU A 446 -28.50 -15.13 -3.33
N LEU A 447 -28.80 -15.79 -2.20
CA LEU A 447 -28.38 -15.34 -0.87
C LEU A 447 -26.86 -15.48 -0.69
N ILE A 448 -26.24 -16.53 -1.23
CA ILE A 448 -24.78 -16.70 -1.18
C ILE A 448 -24.11 -15.64 -2.06
N ASP A 449 -24.64 -15.37 -3.25
CA ASP A 449 -24.13 -14.31 -4.12
C ASP A 449 -24.26 -12.91 -3.44
N SER A 450 -25.38 -12.67 -2.74
CA SER A 450 -25.56 -11.45 -1.95
C SER A 450 -24.57 -11.38 -0.79
N ALA A 451 -24.32 -12.48 -0.09
CA ALA A 451 -23.30 -12.56 0.95
C ALA A 451 -21.92 -12.26 0.38
N ARG A 452 -21.56 -12.81 -0.79
CA ARG A 452 -20.32 -12.51 -1.51
C ARG A 452 -20.20 -11.03 -1.84
N ILE A 453 -21.24 -10.42 -2.41
CA ILE A 453 -21.28 -8.99 -2.74
C ILE A 453 -21.06 -8.14 -1.49
N ILE A 454 -21.68 -8.49 -0.37
CA ILE A 454 -21.50 -7.81 0.93
C ILE A 454 -20.05 -7.92 1.37
N LEU A 455 -19.46 -9.11 1.30
CA LEU A 455 -18.09 -9.36 1.74
C LEU A 455 -17.03 -8.69 0.84
N GLU A 456 -17.32 -8.55 -0.45
CA GLU A 456 -16.44 -7.94 -1.46
C GLU A 456 -16.72 -6.45 -1.70
N SER A 457 -17.86 -5.91 -1.20
CA SER A 457 -18.27 -4.53 -1.45
C SER A 457 -17.21 -3.51 -1.02
N LYS A 458 -16.92 -2.57 -1.91
CA LYS A 458 -15.97 -1.46 -1.70
C LYS A 458 -16.63 -0.18 -1.16
N GLU A 459 -17.95 -0.09 -1.21
CA GLU A 459 -18.74 1.03 -0.66
C GLU A 459 -19.13 0.78 0.80
N LYS A 460 -18.13 0.57 1.64
CA LYS A 460 -18.35 0.23 3.05
C LYS A 460 -18.20 1.47 3.92
N LYS A 461 -19.20 1.77 4.72
CA LYS A 461 -19.02 2.67 5.86
C LYS A 461 -18.32 1.89 6.96
N ILE A 462 -17.08 2.24 7.24
CA ILE A 462 -16.20 1.57 8.20
C ILE A 462 -16.23 2.33 9.52
N TYR A 463 -16.40 1.63 10.63
CA TYR A 463 -16.49 2.18 11.97
C TYR A 463 -15.54 1.45 12.92
N HIS A 464 -15.04 2.15 13.94
CA HIS A 464 -14.14 1.57 14.94
C HIS A 464 -14.91 1.19 16.21
N GLN A 465 -14.63 0.00 16.76
CA GLN A 465 -15.32 -0.54 17.93
C GLN A 465 -15.15 0.31 19.22
N GLU A 466 -14.09 1.12 19.32
CA GLU A 466 -13.77 1.81 20.58
C GLU A 466 -14.60 3.08 20.86
N ASN A 467 -15.17 3.69 19.82
CA ASN A 467 -15.78 5.03 19.93
C ASN A 467 -17.17 5.10 19.29
N CYS A 468 -17.93 4.00 19.27
CA CYS A 468 -19.25 3.98 18.66
C CYS A 468 -20.34 4.27 19.69
N GLU A 469 -21.08 5.35 19.51
CA GLU A 469 -22.40 5.53 20.09
C GLU A 469 -23.45 4.99 19.11
N PHE A 470 -24.25 4.03 19.55
CA PHE A 470 -25.27 3.37 18.74
C PHE A 470 -26.60 4.11 18.83
N ILE A 471 -27.04 4.74 17.74
CA ILE A 471 -28.37 5.38 17.65
C ILE A 471 -29.38 4.34 17.16
N ARG A 472 -30.48 4.13 17.89
CA ARG A 472 -31.49 3.12 17.61
C ARG A 472 -32.88 3.77 17.45
N GLU A 473 -33.75 3.18 16.64
CA GLU A 473 -35.17 3.43 16.64
C GLU A 473 -35.85 2.53 17.68
N GLU A 474 -36.87 3.05 18.41
CA GLU A 474 -37.45 2.40 19.61
C GLU A 474 -38.07 1.00 19.37
N LYS A 475 -38.39 0.63 18.12
CA LYS A 475 -39.07 -0.64 17.80
C LYS A 475 -38.20 -1.65 17.02
N GLU A 476 -36.93 -1.35 16.81
CA GLU A 476 -36.03 -2.18 16.03
C GLU A 476 -34.94 -2.76 16.90
N ILE A 477 -34.44 -3.94 16.53
CA ILE A 477 -33.31 -4.56 17.17
C ILE A 477 -32.04 -4.33 16.35
N SER A 478 -30.91 -4.18 17.03
CA SER A 478 -29.60 -4.15 16.43
C SER A 478 -29.02 -5.55 16.31
N VAL A 479 -28.57 -5.91 15.11
CA VAL A 479 -28.05 -7.25 14.80
C VAL A 479 -26.62 -7.15 14.31
N LEU A 480 -25.75 -7.99 14.88
CA LEU A 480 -24.34 -8.09 14.51
C LEU A 480 -23.99 -9.52 14.10
N PHE A 481 -23.34 -9.65 12.96
CA PHE A 481 -22.70 -10.90 12.52
C PHE A 481 -21.18 -10.74 12.54
N SER A 482 -20.49 -11.67 13.20
CA SER A 482 -19.03 -11.69 13.31
C SER A 482 -18.49 -13.01 12.78
N TYR A 483 -17.45 -12.94 11.93
CA TYR A 483 -16.72 -14.12 11.48
C TYR A 483 -15.21 -13.95 11.71
N ASN A 484 -14.66 -14.77 12.62
CA ASN A 484 -13.26 -14.67 13.08
C ASN A 484 -12.88 -13.25 13.52
N GLY A 485 -13.87 -12.44 13.93
CA GLY A 485 -13.71 -11.07 14.39
C GLY A 485 -13.29 -11.01 15.85
N LYS A 486 -12.54 -9.97 16.23
CA LYS A 486 -12.29 -9.66 17.64
C LYS A 486 -13.34 -8.66 18.12
N LEU A 487 -14.41 -9.17 18.70
CA LEU A 487 -15.47 -8.33 19.29
C LEU A 487 -15.05 -7.83 20.66
N LYS A 488 -15.13 -6.50 20.87
CA LYS A 488 -14.95 -5.88 22.20
C LYS A 488 -16.24 -5.97 23.02
N ASP A 489 -16.12 -6.09 24.31
CA ASP A 489 -17.27 -6.21 25.22
C ASP A 489 -18.20 -5.00 25.11
N CYS A 490 -17.66 -3.80 24.95
CA CYS A 490 -18.44 -2.56 24.76
C CYS A 490 -19.36 -2.59 23.53
N VAL A 491 -19.01 -3.34 22.47
CA VAL A 491 -19.85 -3.54 21.29
C VAL A 491 -20.93 -4.57 21.57
N LYS A 492 -20.56 -5.71 22.20
CA LYS A 492 -21.50 -6.78 22.53
C LYS A 492 -22.62 -6.29 23.45
N GLU A 493 -22.29 -5.48 24.46
CA GLU A 493 -23.23 -4.92 25.42
C GLU A 493 -24.23 -3.95 24.77
N GLN A 494 -23.90 -3.39 23.62
CA GLN A 494 -24.75 -2.44 22.91
C GLN A 494 -25.60 -3.08 21.80
N MET A 495 -25.35 -4.35 21.42
CA MET A 495 -26.13 -5.07 20.43
C MET A 495 -27.26 -5.86 21.05
N ASP A 496 -28.40 -5.90 20.37
CA ASP A 496 -29.54 -6.69 20.83
C ASP A 496 -29.42 -8.16 20.42
N TRP A 497 -28.72 -8.46 19.35
CA TRP A 497 -28.40 -9.81 18.92
C TRP A 497 -27.03 -9.87 18.24
N VAL A 498 -26.16 -10.74 18.72
CA VAL A 498 -24.83 -11.03 18.17
C VAL A 498 -24.79 -12.48 17.70
N CYS A 499 -24.47 -12.69 16.45
CA CYS A 499 -24.06 -13.98 15.88
C CYS A 499 -22.55 -13.98 15.70
N ASP A 500 -21.80 -14.64 16.58
CA ASP A 500 -20.35 -14.71 16.54
C ASP A 500 -19.90 -16.09 16.12
N ILE A 501 -19.19 -16.17 14.97
CA ILE A 501 -18.70 -17.40 14.39
C ILE A 501 -17.17 -17.38 14.37
N THR A 502 -16.58 -18.41 14.96
CA THR A 502 -15.13 -18.60 14.96
C THR A 502 -14.78 -19.93 14.30
N SER A 503 -13.95 -19.89 13.28
CA SER A 503 -13.42 -21.08 12.61
C SER A 503 -11.95 -21.30 13.01
N TYR A 504 -11.65 -22.44 13.61
CA TYR A 504 -10.30 -22.83 14.05
C TYR A 504 -10.13 -24.35 13.89
N ASP A 505 -8.95 -24.79 13.50
CA ASP A 505 -8.60 -26.22 13.34
C ASP A 505 -9.68 -27.04 12.61
N GLU A 506 -10.20 -26.47 11.50
CA GLU A 506 -11.29 -27.03 10.70
C GLU A 506 -12.65 -27.20 11.41
N LYS A 507 -12.81 -26.74 12.63
CA LYS A 507 -14.08 -26.67 13.36
C LYS A 507 -14.72 -25.31 13.24
N ILE A 508 -16.05 -25.24 13.42
CA ILE A 508 -16.81 -24.00 13.41
C ILE A 508 -17.58 -23.85 14.73
N LYS A 509 -17.21 -22.84 15.51
CA LYS A 509 -17.91 -22.49 16.75
C LYS A 509 -18.90 -21.36 16.45
N ILE A 510 -20.15 -21.53 16.86
CA ILE A 510 -21.24 -20.58 16.66
C ILE A 510 -21.77 -20.16 18.01
N ILE A 511 -21.89 -18.85 18.22
CA ILE A 511 -22.42 -18.26 19.44
C ILE A 511 -23.52 -17.27 19.05
N PHE A 512 -24.73 -17.45 19.60
CA PHE A 512 -25.78 -16.43 19.59
C PHE A 512 -25.87 -15.81 20.98
N GLU A 513 -25.66 -14.51 21.07
CA GLU A 513 -25.83 -13.71 22.28
C GLU A 513 -26.93 -12.68 22.04
N TYR A 514 -27.90 -12.55 22.94
CA TYR A 514 -29.07 -11.72 22.72
C TYR A 514 -29.53 -11.02 23.97
N ASN A 515 -30.25 -9.89 23.79
CA ASN A 515 -30.89 -9.13 24.83
C ASN A 515 -32.28 -9.71 25.15
N PRO A 516 -32.50 -10.35 26.33
CA PRO A 516 -33.75 -10.99 26.68
C PRO A 516 -34.89 -9.99 26.99
N GLU A 517 -34.56 -8.71 27.16
CA GLU A 517 -35.59 -7.66 27.35
C GLU A 517 -36.23 -7.27 26.00
N LYS A 518 -35.60 -7.57 24.90
CA LYS A 518 -36.07 -7.24 23.55
C LYS A 518 -36.52 -8.43 22.74
N ILE A 519 -35.86 -9.58 22.89
CA ILE A 519 -36.08 -10.78 22.07
C ILE A 519 -36.54 -11.94 22.96
N SER A 520 -37.62 -12.61 22.56
CA SER A 520 -38.14 -13.79 23.27
C SER A 520 -37.10 -14.92 23.32
N GLY A 521 -36.77 -15.34 24.55
CA GLY A 521 -35.77 -16.40 24.75
C GLY A 521 -36.18 -17.76 24.16
N ARG A 522 -37.50 -18.08 24.18
CA ARG A 522 -37.99 -19.32 23.54
C ARG A 522 -37.83 -19.28 22.03
N LYS A 523 -38.13 -18.13 21.42
CA LYS A 523 -37.97 -17.94 19.97
C LYS A 523 -36.46 -17.93 19.57
N MET A 524 -35.60 -17.31 20.37
CA MET A 524 -34.16 -17.32 20.11
C MET A 524 -33.59 -18.76 20.10
N ILE A 525 -33.99 -19.63 21.02
CA ILE A 525 -33.61 -21.05 21.01
C ILE A 525 -34.10 -21.73 19.72
N SER A 526 -35.30 -21.43 19.27
CA SER A 526 -35.85 -21.98 18.02
C SER A 526 -35.08 -21.47 16.80
N LEU A 527 -34.70 -20.18 16.76
CA LEU A 527 -33.90 -19.58 15.70
C LEU A 527 -32.49 -20.16 15.66
N PHE A 528 -31.89 -20.34 16.83
CA PHE A 528 -30.56 -20.98 16.89
C PHE A 528 -30.56 -22.40 16.32
N ARG A 529 -31.60 -23.18 16.66
CA ARG A 529 -31.78 -24.53 16.08
C ARG A 529 -32.05 -24.47 14.59
N ALA A 530 -32.87 -23.52 14.13
CA ALA A 530 -33.15 -23.34 12.70
C ALA A 530 -31.88 -23.02 11.92
N TYR A 531 -31.02 -22.15 12.48
CA TYR A 531 -29.72 -21.83 11.89
C TYR A 531 -28.84 -23.09 11.75
N LEU A 532 -28.71 -23.88 12.81
CA LEU A 532 -27.92 -25.13 12.76
C LEU A 532 -28.49 -26.14 11.76
N ASN A 533 -29.82 -26.29 11.69
CA ASN A 533 -30.47 -27.16 10.70
C ASN A 533 -30.24 -26.69 9.26
N LEU A 534 -30.24 -25.37 9.00
CA LEU A 534 -29.90 -24.84 7.68
C LEU A 534 -28.47 -25.23 7.27
N LEU A 535 -27.53 -25.14 8.20
CA LEU A 535 -26.14 -25.57 7.93
C LEU A 535 -26.04 -27.08 7.69
N ASP A 536 -26.77 -27.90 8.45
CA ASP A 536 -26.85 -29.35 8.24
C ASP A 536 -27.48 -29.69 6.85
N THR A 537 -28.50 -28.93 6.40
CA THR A 537 -29.14 -29.11 5.08
C THR A 537 -28.18 -28.82 3.93
N ILE A 538 -27.23 -27.92 4.10
CA ILE A 538 -26.18 -27.64 3.08
C ILE A 538 -25.17 -28.80 3.03
N ILE A 539 -25.00 -29.54 4.13
CA ILE A 539 -24.10 -30.68 4.25
C ILE A 539 -24.69 -31.95 3.61
N GLU A 540 -26.03 -32.10 3.63
CA GLU A 540 -26.77 -33.24 3.04
C GLU A 540 -26.99 -33.07 1.52
#